data_4185c337fe07fba18d24be3a460973a3
#
_entry.id   4185c337fe07fba18d24be3a460973a3
#
_cell.length_a   1.000
_cell.length_b   1.000
_cell.length_c   1.000
_cell.angle_alpha   90.00
_cell.angle_beta   90.00
_cell.angle_gamma   90.00
#
_symmetry.space_group_name_H-M   'P 1'
#
loop_
_entity.id
_entity.type
_entity.pdbx_description
1 polymer ?
#
loop_
_entity_poly.entity_id
_entity_poly.type
_entity_poly.pdbx_seq_one_letter_code
_entity_poly.pdbx_strand_id
1 'polypeptide(L)'
;LFPLGISFYTFQAISYLTEIYWQEEEPEKSLPDFMIYMLFFMKFLSGPIERAGDMLPQLKSCKATDYASMVYGMRLIVVGLIKKLILADSIAPYIDGVFGSVYTASGVQLLMACLLYPIELYADFSGYTDIALGGARMLGFKLSPNFNRPFIAQTTADFWRRWHMSLSFWVRDYLYLPLSSSLRGWGQWGVFLSLALTFTGLGIWHGAGWNFAVYGLIQGVIIFHGRSVPLHQPPLLRCALQLEGNEHRNAGPQQHCGRKRTRTDIGLRIFHVQA
;
A
#
# COMPACT_ATOMS: atom_id res chain seq x y z
N LEU A 1 8.85 4.62 -25.84
CA LEU A 1 8.30 5.49 -24.78
C LEU A 1 7.24 4.70 -24.03
N PHE A 2 7.53 4.25 -22.82
CA PHE A 2 6.49 3.67 -21.95
C PHE A 2 5.63 4.81 -21.40
N PRO A 3 4.29 4.69 -21.44
CA PRO A 3 3.41 5.70 -20.86
C PRO A 3 3.66 5.82 -19.35
N LEU A 4 3.74 7.07 -18.89
CA LEU A 4 3.93 7.39 -17.48
C LEU A 4 2.80 6.80 -16.65
N GLY A 5 3.13 6.07 -15.58
CA GLY A 5 2.12 5.49 -14.67
C GLY A 5 1.36 4.27 -15.20
N ILE A 6 1.83 3.62 -16.29
CA ILE A 6 1.14 2.47 -16.91
C ILE A 6 0.72 1.38 -15.90
N SER A 7 1.58 1.06 -14.95
CA SER A 7 1.29 0.05 -13.93
C SER A 7 0.14 0.47 -13.02
N PHE A 8 0.10 1.73 -12.60
CA PHE A 8 -0.92 2.22 -11.66
C PHE A 8 -2.32 2.25 -12.28
N TYR A 9 -2.49 2.79 -13.49
CA TYR A 9 -3.79 2.76 -14.13
C TYR A 9 -4.19 1.37 -14.61
N THR A 10 -3.23 0.47 -14.90
CA THR A 10 -3.53 -0.94 -15.19
C THR A 10 -4.11 -1.63 -13.96
N PHE A 11 -3.54 -1.43 -12.78
CA PHE A 11 -4.11 -1.97 -11.53
C PHE A 11 -5.51 -1.42 -11.25
N GLN A 12 -5.74 -0.12 -11.51
CA GLN A 12 -7.08 0.47 -11.38
C GLN A 12 -8.08 -0.10 -12.38
N ALA A 13 -7.68 -0.28 -13.64
CA ALA A 13 -8.54 -0.88 -14.66
C ALA A 13 -8.88 -2.33 -14.32
N ILE A 14 -7.90 -3.14 -13.88
CA ILE A 14 -8.14 -4.52 -13.47
C ILE A 14 -9.10 -4.57 -12.29
N SER A 15 -8.90 -3.76 -11.24
CA SER A 15 -9.81 -3.75 -10.10
C SER A 15 -11.22 -3.35 -10.50
N TYR A 16 -11.38 -2.30 -11.30
CA TYR A 16 -12.67 -1.83 -11.80
C TYR A 16 -13.42 -2.93 -12.58
N LEU A 17 -12.76 -3.55 -13.57
CA LEU A 17 -13.36 -4.62 -14.35
C LEU A 17 -13.71 -5.86 -13.52
N THR A 18 -12.86 -6.20 -12.56
CA THR A 18 -13.07 -7.33 -11.66
C THR A 18 -14.25 -7.10 -10.72
N GLU A 19 -14.37 -5.91 -10.14
CA GLU A 19 -15.48 -5.55 -9.26
C GLU A 19 -16.83 -5.57 -10.00
N ILE A 20 -16.87 -5.10 -11.26
CA ILE A 20 -18.05 -5.21 -12.11
C ILE A 20 -18.36 -6.69 -12.44
N TYR A 21 -17.35 -7.48 -12.82
CA TYR A 21 -17.52 -8.89 -13.11
C TYR A 21 -18.04 -9.68 -11.90
N TRP A 22 -17.60 -9.34 -10.69
CA TRP A 22 -18.09 -9.92 -9.44
C TRP A 22 -19.44 -9.36 -8.99
N GLN A 23 -20.00 -8.38 -9.72
CA GLN A 23 -21.25 -7.68 -9.38
C GLN A 23 -21.19 -6.97 -8.02
N GLU A 24 -20.01 -6.53 -7.61
CA GLU A 24 -19.80 -5.75 -6.40
C GLU A 24 -20.04 -4.26 -6.66
N GLU A 25 -19.78 -3.79 -7.89
CA GLU A 25 -19.99 -2.41 -8.34
C GLU A 25 -20.77 -2.37 -9.66
N GLU A 26 -21.57 -1.30 -9.84
CA GLU A 26 -22.23 -1.03 -11.13
C GLU A 26 -21.28 -0.30 -12.07
N PRO A 27 -21.34 -0.58 -13.40
CA PRO A 27 -20.55 0.15 -14.38
C PRO A 27 -20.88 1.66 -14.36
N GLU A 28 -19.85 2.50 -14.33
CA GLU A 28 -20.01 3.94 -14.45
C GLU A 28 -20.56 4.30 -15.84
N LYS A 29 -21.67 5.03 -15.87
CA LYS A 29 -22.37 5.42 -17.11
C LYS A 29 -21.86 6.75 -17.68
N SER A 30 -21.24 7.57 -16.83
CA SER A 30 -20.67 8.85 -17.21
C SER A 30 -19.23 8.66 -17.69
N LEU A 31 -19.00 8.77 -19.00
CA LEU A 31 -17.64 8.70 -19.55
C LEU A 31 -16.70 9.79 -18.97
N PRO A 32 -17.11 11.05 -18.78
CA PRO A 32 -16.26 12.04 -18.12
C PRO A 32 -15.84 11.64 -16.71
N ASP A 33 -16.76 11.15 -15.87
CA ASP A 33 -16.44 10.74 -14.50
C ASP A 33 -15.49 9.54 -14.48
N PHE A 34 -15.70 8.58 -15.38
CA PHE A 34 -14.79 7.46 -15.55
C PHE A 34 -13.40 7.91 -16.01
N MET A 35 -13.31 8.84 -16.96
CA MET A 35 -12.03 9.38 -17.42
C MET A 35 -11.32 10.14 -16.29
N ILE A 36 -12.02 10.96 -15.52
CA ILE A 36 -11.43 11.66 -14.37
C ILE A 36 -10.94 10.63 -13.33
N TYR A 37 -11.74 9.59 -13.02
CA TYR A 37 -11.31 8.51 -12.14
C TYR A 37 -10.02 7.85 -12.63
N MET A 38 -9.94 7.48 -13.90
CA MET A 38 -8.75 6.81 -14.45
C MET A 38 -7.55 7.75 -14.54
N LEU A 39 -7.75 9.01 -14.96
CA LEU A 39 -6.71 9.97 -15.31
C LEU A 39 -6.42 11.00 -14.21
N PHE A 40 -6.87 10.78 -12.98
CA PHE A 40 -6.62 11.72 -11.89
C PHE A 40 -5.12 11.84 -11.59
N PHE A 41 -4.53 12.97 -11.95
CA PHE A 41 -3.08 13.16 -12.03
C PHE A 41 -2.32 12.94 -10.72
N MET A 42 -2.96 13.14 -9.56
CA MET A 42 -2.35 12.87 -8.26
C MET A 42 -2.05 11.38 -8.01
N LYS A 43 -2.61 10.47 -8.81
CA LYS A 43 -2.40 9.02 -8.70
C LYS A 43 -1.35 8.47 -9.68
N PHE A 44 -0.94 9.24 -10.71
CA PHE A 44 -0.24 8.71 -11.86
C PHE A 44 1.13 8.08 -11.58
N LEU A 45 1.97 8.74 -10.80
CA LEU A 45 3.37 8.31 -10.66
C LEU A 45 3.57 7.29 -9.53
N SER A 46 3.15 7.65 -8.33
CA SER A 46 3.32 6.83 -7.12
C SER A 46 2.21 7.12 -6.10
N GLY A 47 1.10 7.66 -6.58
CA GLY A 47 -0.09 7.89 -5.75
C GLY A 47 -0.76 6.57 -5.37
N PRO A 48 -1.74 6.61 -4.47
CA PRO A 48 -2.47 5.41 -4.06
C PRO A 48 -3.26 4.81 -5.22
N ILE A 49 -3.33 3.47 -5.27
CA ILE A 49 -4.20 2.73 -6.18
C ILE A 49 -5.61 2.77 -5.62
N GLU A 50 -6.38 3.78 -6.07
CA GLU A 50 -7.75 4.01 -5.60
C GLU A 50 -8.75 3.08 -6.29
N ARG A 51 -9.76 2.66 -5.55
CA ARG A 51 -10.87 1.89 -6.11
C ARG A 51 -11.98 2.80 -6.63
N ALA A 52 -12.73 2.30 -7.60
CA ALA A 52 -13.86 3.05 -8.19
C ALA A 52 -14.92 3.38 -7.14
N GLY A 53 -15.25 2.41 -6.28
CA GLY A 53 -16.25 2.58 -5.21
C GLY A 53 -15.88 3.64 -4.17
N ASP A 54 -14.57 3.96 -4.00
CA ASP A 54 -14.12 5.01 -3.08
C ASP A 54 -14.00 6.38 -3.76
N MET A 55 -13.65 6.43 -5.04
CA MET A 55 -13.36 7.69 -5.74
C MET A 55 -14.53 8.26 -6.54
N LEU A 56 -15.29 7.44 -7.26
CA LEU A 56 -16.42 7.91 -8.06
C LEU A 56 -17.50 8.65 -7.26
N PRO A 57 -17.87 8.21 -6.02
CA PRO A 57 -18.79 8.98 -5.20
C PRO A 57 -18.27 10.37 -4.80
N GLN A 58 -16.95 10.50 -4.62
CA GLN A 58 -16.34 11.80 -4.32
C GLN A 58 -16.39 12.74 -5.52
N LEU A 59 -16.14 12.22 -6.73
CA LEU A 59 -16.26 12.98 -7.98
C LEU A 59 -17.70 13.51 -8.19
N LYS A 60 -18.70 12.66 -7.94
CA LYS A 60 -20.12 13.04 -8.08
C LYS A 60 -20.59 14.02 -7.02
N SER A 61 -19.99 14.01 -5.83
CA SER A 61 -20.40 14.89 -4.75
C SER A 61 -19.87 16.33 -4.85
N CYS A 62 -18.84 16.59 -5.68
CA CYS A 62 -18.20 17.89 -5.93
C CYS A 62 -18.17 18.83 -4.72
N LYS A 63 -17.61 18.37 -3.61
CA LYS A 63 -17.53 19.17 -2.37
C LYS A 63 -16.48 20.26 -2.51
N ALA A 64 -16.89 21.52 -2.26
CA ALA A 64 -15.93 22.61 -2.12
C ALA A 64 -14.94 22.31 -0.98
N THR A 65 -13.68 22.63 -1.20
CA THR A 65 -12.62 22.45 -0.19
C THR A 65 -12.78 23.49 0.91
N ASP A 66 -12.76 23.06 2.15
CA ASP A 66 -12.73 23.94 3.32
C ASP A 66 -11.29 24.38 3.69
N TYR A 67 -11.20 25.45 4.47
CA TYR A 67 -9.88 25.99 4.90
C TYR A 67 -9.04 24.96 5.66
N ALA A 68 -9.65 24.14 6.51
CA ALA A 68 -8.94 23.12 7.28
C ALA A 68 -8.32 22.06 6.35
N SER A 69 -9.03 21.63 5.31
CA SER A 69 -8.50 20.70 4.29
C SER A 69 -7.37 21.33 3.46
N MET A 70 -7.47 22.63 3.14
CA MET A 70 -6.38 23.35 2.47
C MET A 70 -5.12 23.37 3.32
N VAL A 71 -5.22 23.77 4.58
CA VAL A 71 -4.08 23.82 5.50
C VAL A 71 -3.48 22.44 5.74
N TYR A 72 -4.33 21.42 5.92
CA TYR A 72 -3.88 20.05 6.08
C TYR A 72 -3.16 19.54 4.82
N GLY A 73 -3.71 19.77 3.64
CA GLY A 73 -3.10 19.40 2.37
C GLY A 73 -1.74 20.08 2.15
N MET A 74 -1.63 21.38 2.46
CA MET A 74 -0.38 22.11 2.38
C MET A 74 0.69 21.55 3.34
N ARG A 75 0.32 21.21 4.58
CA ARG A 75 1.22 20.56 5.54
C ARG A 75 1.76 19.23 5.03
N LEU A 76 0.90 18.40 4.43
CA LEU A 76 1.33 17.14 3.82
C LEU A 76 2.32 17.37 2.67
N ILE A 77 2.06 18.34 1.80
CA ILE A 77 2.98 18.68 0.69
C ILE A 77 4.34 19.12 1.25
N VAL A 78 4.38 20.00 2.25
CA VAL A 78 5.63 20.45 2.86
C VAL A 78 6.40 19.29 3.49
N VAL A 79 5.72 18.43 4.25
CA VAL A 79 6.35 17.22 4.84
C VAL A 79 6.85 16.28 3.75
N GLY A 80 6.08 16.07 2.68
CA GLY A 80 6.48 15.27 1.53
C GLY A 80 7.72 15.81 0.83
N LEU A 81 7.79 17.13 0.61
CA LEU A 81 8.96 17.80 0.04
C LEU A 81 10.20 17.66 0.93
N ILE A 82 10.06 17.79 2.24
CA ILE A 82 11.15 17.57 3.19
C ILE A 82 11.68 16.13 3.08
N LYS A 83 10.79 15.14 3.07
CA LYS A 83 11.18 13.74 2.92
C LYS A 83 11.91 13.50 1.59
N LYS A 84 11.36 14.00 0.47
CA LYS A 84 11.94 13.81 -0.85
C LYS A 84 13.25 14.57 -1.01
N LEU A 85 13.24 15.89 -0.88
CA LEU A 85 14.36 16.74 -1.26
C LEU A 85 15.49 16.75 -0.20
N ILE A 86 15.15 16.70 1.09
CA ILE A 86 16.15 16.82 2.16
C ILE A 86 16.65 15.44 2.60
N LEU A 87 15.78 14.42 2.70
CA LEU A 87 16.21 13.09 3.15
C LEU A 87 16.61 12.20 1.97
N ALA A 88 15.68 11.88 1.07
CA ALA A 88 15.92 10.91 0.01
C ALA A 88 16.99 11.37 -0.97
N ASP A 89 16.83 12.55 -1.57
CA ASP A 89 17.76 13.07 -2.60
C ASP A 89 19.15 13.38 -2.05
N SER A 90 19.29 13.59 -0.73
CA SER A 90 20.62 13.76 -0.11
C SER A 90 21.33 12.44 0.17
N ILE A 91 20.59 11.35 0.40
CA ILE A 91 21.16 10.03 0.71
C ILE A 91 21.40 9.22 -0.57
N ALA A 92 20.54 9.34 -1.57
CA ALA A 92 20.56 8.56 -2.81
C ALA A 92 21.94 8.57 -3.51
N PRO A 93 22.67 9.71 -3.71
CA PRO A 93 23.95 9.69 -4.40
C PRO A 93 25.02 8.83 -3.72
N TYR A 94 25.02 8.78 -2.38
CA TYR A 94 25.93 7.89 -1.66
C TYR A 94 25.58 6.42 -1.90
N ILE A 95 24.32 6.04 -1.84
CA ILE A 95 23.84 4.66 -2.05
C ILE A 95 24.13 4.23 -3.47
N ASP A 96 23.81 5.06 -4.47
CA ASP A 96 24.03 4.79 -5.88
C ASP A 96 25.53 4.64 -6.20
N GLY A 97 26.37 5.49 -5.62
CA GLY A 97 27.83 5.39 -5.76
C GLY A 97 28.40 4.09 -5.20
N VAL A 98 27.93 3.65 -4.03
CA VAL A 98 28.38 2.40 -3.41
C VAL A 98 27.86 1.17 -4.17
N PHE A 99 26.59 1.14 -4.54
CA PHE A 99 26.00 0.01 -5.28
C PHE A 99 26.46 -0.05 -6.73
N GLY A 100 26.78 1.09 -7.34
CA GLY A 100 27.39 1.15 -8.69
C GLY A 100 28.82 0.62 -8.73
N SER A 101 29.52 0.54 -7.59
CA SER A 101 30.90 0.10 -7.46
C SER A 101 31.13 -0.95 -6.37
N VAL A 102 30.22 -1.92 -6.26
CA VAL A 102 30.19 -2.94 -5.18
C VAL A 102 31.54 -3.66 -5.02
N TYR A 103 32.26 -3.96 -6.12
CA TYR A 103 33.51 -4.69 -6.08
C TYR A 103 34.69 -3.88 -5.52
N THR A 104 34.60 -2.57 -5.50
CA THR A 104 35.65 -1.66 -5.01
C THR A 104 35.28 -1.00 -3.68
N ALA A 105 34.02 -1.10 -3.28
CA ALA A 105 33.52 -0.55 -2.04
C ALA A 105 34.02 -1.35 -0.83
N SER A 106 34.39 -0.65 0.24
CA SER A 106 34.76 -1.30 1.51
C SER A 106 33.52 -1.91 2.20
N GLY A 107 33.74 -2.92 3.06
CA GLY A 107 32.64 -3.56 3.83
C GLY A 107 31.85 -2.56 4.68
N VAL A 108 32.50 -1.53 5.20
CA VAL A 108 31.81 -0.46 5.96
C VAL A 108 30.91 0.36 5.06
N GLN A 109 31.36 0.73 3.86
CA GLN A 109 30.54 1.47 2.89
C GLN A 109 29.30 0.65 2.48
N LEU A 110 29.49 -0.64 2.19
CA LEU A 110 28.39 -1.54 1.85
C LEU A 110 27.38 -1.66 3.00
N LEU A 111 27.85 -1.84 4.24
CA LEU A 111 27.00 -1.89 5.41
C LEU A 111 26.19 -0.60 5.58
N MET A 112 26.85 0.55 5.47
CA MET A 112 26.16 1.84 5.57
C MET A 112 25.14 2.04 4.45
N ALA A 113 25.47 1.69 3.21
CA ALA A 113 24.51 1.76 2.10
C ALA A 113 23.29 0.85 2.33
N CYS A 114 23.49 -0.38 2.83
CA CYS A 114 22.40 -1.30 3.18
C CYS A 114 21.50 -0.78 4.31
N LEU A 115 22.06 -0.08 5.29
CA LEU A 115 21.27 0.53 6.39
C LEU A 115 20.53 1.80 5.96
N LEU A 116 21.12 2.59 5.07
CA LEU A 116 20.52 3.84 4.57
C LEU A 116 19.47 3.59 3.49
N TYR A 117 19.62 2.55 2.66
CA TYR A 117 18.72 2.26 1.55
C TYR A 117 17.24 2.16 1.95
N PRO A 118 16.81 1.41 3.00
CA PRO A 118 15.42 1.39 3.40
C PRO A 118 14.89 2.74 3.89
N ILE A 119 15.76 3.60 4.46
CA ILE A 119 15.40 4.96 4.90
C ILE A 119 15.19 5.86 3.69
N GLU A 120 16.10 5.81 2.72
CA GLU A 120 16.00 6.53 1.45
C GLU A 120 14.73 6.13 0.70
N LEU A 121 14.53 4.84 0.45
CA LEU A 121 13.37 4.30 -0.25
C LEU A 121 12.04 4.70 0.42
N TYR A 122 11.99 4.67 1.76
CA TYR A 122 10.82 5.12 2.50
C TYR A 122 10.61 6.62 2.38
N ALA A 123 11.67 7.43 2.52
CA ALA A 123 11.57 8.87 2.44
C ALA A 123 11.15 9.34 1.04
N ASP A 124 11.73 8.72 -0.01
CA ASP A 124 11.39 9.00 -1.40
C ASP A 124 9.92 8.69 -1.68
N PHE A 125 9.51 7.45 -1.44
CA PHE A 125 8.17 7.01 -1.80
C PHE A 125 7.08 7.59 -0.89
N SER A 126 7.30 7.66 0.44
CA SER A 126 6.32 8.28 1.33
C SER A 126 6.23 9.79 1.12
N GLY A 127 7.35 10.44 0.77
CA GLY A 127 7.37 11.86 0.44
C GLY A 127 6.53 12.18 -0.78
N TYR A 128 6.70 11.41 -1.84
CA TYR A 128 5.87 11.52 -3.04
C TYR A 128 4.38 11.28 -2.73
N THR A 129 4.08 10.24 -1.94
CA THR A 129 2.70 9.93 -1.54
C THR A 129 2.07 11.05 -0.73
N ASP A 130 2.81 11.66 0.21
CA ASP A 130 2.32 12.79 1.00
C ASP A 130 2.00 14.01 0.11
N ILE A 131 2.83 14.28 -0.92
CA ILE A 131 2.55 15.34 -1.90
C ILE A 131 1.27 15.04 -2.68
N ALA A 132 1.08 13.79 -3.12
CA ALA A 132 -0.12 13.37 -3.85
C ALA A 132 -1.39 13.47 -2.99
N LEU A 133 -1.33 12.97 -1.74
CA LEU A 133 -2.43 13.06 -0.77
C LEU A 133 -2.76 14.52 -0.43
N GLY A 134 -1.72 15.35 -0.22
CA GLY A 134 -1.88 16.76 0.09
C GLY A 134 -2.53 17.54 -1.05
N GLY A 135 -2.05 17.33 -2.29
CA GLY A 135 -2.62 17.95 -3.48
C GLY A 135 -4.08 17.54 -3.72
N ALA A 136 -4.38 16.24 -3.61
CA ALA A 136 -5.75 15.75 -3.70
C ALA A 136 -6.65 16.36 -2.62
N ARG A 137 -6.16 16.47 -1.38
CA ARG A 137 -6.89 17.08 -0.27
C ARG A 137 -7.23 18.54 -0.51
N MET A 138 -6.29 19.30 -1.10
CA MET A 138 -6.51 20.69 -1.49
C MET A 138 -7.56 20.84 -2.60
N LEU A 139 -7.74 19.81 -3.44
CA LEU A 139 -8.79 19.74 -4.46
C LEU A 139 -10.12 19.19 -3.92
N GLY A 140 -10.23 18.88 -2.62
CA GLY A 140 -11.44 18.35 -2.00
C GLY A 140 -11.56 16.83 -2.03
N PHE A 141 -10.53 16.10 -2.54
CA PHE A 141 -10.50 14.64 -2.61
C PHE A 141 -9.73 14.03 -1.44
N LYS A 142 -10.25 12.92 -0.93
CA LYS A 142 -9.58 12.12 0.10
C LYS A 142 -9.08 10.82 -0.54
N LEU A 143 -7.78 10.72 -0.74
CA LEU A 143 -7.13 9.50 -1.20
C LEU A 143 -6.72 8.61 -0.01
N SER A 144 -6.55 7.32 -0.28
CA SER A 144 -6.13 6.32 0.69
C SER A 144 -4.65 6.50 1.07
N PRO A 145 -4.27 6.35 2.33
CA PRO A 145 -2.86 6.42 2.72
C PRO A 145 -2.10 5.20 2.19
N ASN A 146 -0.81 5.40 1.83
CA ASN A 146 0.07 4.31 1.42
C ASN A 146 0.99 3.81 2.53
N PHE A 147 1.20 4.60 3.57
CA PHE A 147 2.13 4.26 4.65
C PHE A 147 1.51 4.51 6.02
N ASN A 148 1.76 3.58 6.96
CA ASN A 148 1.38 3.71 8.36
C ASN A 148 2.52 3.19 9.25
N ARG A 149 3.59 4.01 9.44
CA ARG A 149 4.73 3.69 10.31
C ARG A 149 5.28 2.27 10.09
N PRO A 150 5.74 1.90 8.89
CA PRO A 150 6.06 0.50 8.54
C PRO A 150 7.19 -0.09 9.39
N PHE A 151 8.14 0.72 9.84
CA PHE A 151 9.31 0.26 10.59
C PHE A 151 9.02 -0.11 12.06
N ILE A 152 7.82 0.16 12.58
CA ILE A 152 7.40 -0.35 13.89
C ILE A 152 6.70 -1.71 13.82
N ALA A 153 6.58 -2.27 12.60
CA ALA A 153 5.97 -3.57 12.39
C ALA A 153 6.73 -4.67 13.15
N GLN A 154 5.99 -5.59 13.76
CA GLN A 154 6.55 -6.68 14.54
C GLN A 154 6.68 -7.98 13.74
N THR A 155 5.93 -8.08 12.65
CA THR A 155 5.96 -9.21 11.73
C THR A 155 6.07 -8.73 10.30
N THR A 156 6.56 -9.59 9.40
CA THR A 156 6.58 -9.28 7.97
C THR A 156 5.17 -9.06 7.42
N ALA A 157 4.18 -9.80 7.90
CA ALA A 157 2.78 -9.58 7.53
C ALA A 157 2.25 -8.21 8.00
N ASP A 158 2.64 -7.75 9.20
CA ASP A 158 2.30 -6.42 9.70
C ASP A 158 3.02 -5.32 8.92
N PHE A 159 4.29 -5.56 8.53
CA PHE A 159 5.03 -4.65 7.67
C PHE A 159 4.28 -4.38 6.36
N TRP A 160 3.85 -5.40 5.64
CA TRP A 160 3.11 -5.25 4.38
C TRP A 160 1.71 -4.63 4.55
N ARG A 161 1.11 -4.69 5.73
CA ARG A 161 -0.12 -3.95 6.06
C ARG A 161 0.11 -2.45 6.28
N ARG A 162 1.37 -2.03 6.45
CA ARG A 162 1.79 -0.64 6.74
C ARG A 162 2.61 -0.02 5.62
N TRP A 163 3.14 -0.84 4.72
CA TRP A 163 3.97 -0.47 3.58
C TRP A 163 3.17 -0.59 2.29
N HIS A 164 3.18 0.48 1.47
CA HIS A 164 2.48 0.54 0.17
C HIS A 164 1.07 -0.06 0.26
N MET A 165 0.27 0.46 1.20
CA MET A 165 -0.99 -0.16 1.63
C MET A 165 -1.97 -0.36 0.49
N SER A 166 -2.08 0.61 -0.45
CA SER A 166 -2.99 0.50 -1.58
C SER A 166 -2.64 -0.68 -2.50
N LEU A 167 -1.34 -0.90 -2.80
CA LEU A 167 -0.86 -2.06 -3.55
C LEU A 167 -1.03 -3.35 -2.74
N SER A 168 -0.64 -3.35 -1.46
CA SER A 168 -0.73 -4.53 -0.61
C SER A 168 -2.16 -5.04 -0.47
N PHE A 169 -3.14 -4.14 -0.35
CA PHE A 169 -4.55 -4.49 -0.33
C PHE A 169 -5.06 -4.91 -1.71
N TRP A 170 -4.58 -4.28 -2.79
CA TRP A 170 -4.90 -4.69 -4.14
C TRP A 170 -4.43 -6.13 -4.40
N VAL A 171 -3.17 -6.43 -4.12
CA VAL A 171 -2.59 -7.77 -4.29
C VAL A 171 -3.31 -8.81 -3.43
N ARG A 172 -3.67 -8.45 -2.19
CA ARG A 172 -4.47 -9.32 -1.32
C ARG A 172 -5.81 -9.68 -1.96
N ASP A 173 -6.56 -8.68 -2.44
CA ASP A 173 -7.95 -8.85 -2.83
C ASP A 173 -8.10 -9.49 -4.21
N TYR A 174 -7.25 -9.11 -5.17
CA TYR A 174 -7.36 -9.56 -6.56
C TYR A 174 -6.42 -10.71 -6.93
N LEU A 175 -5.39 -10.99 -6.14
CA LEU A 175 -4.44 -12.06 -6.44
C LEU A 175 -4.43 -13.13 -5.34
N TYR A 176 -4.12 -12.75 -4.10
CA TYR A 176 -3.97 -13.71 -3.00
C TYR A 176 -5.27 -14.40 -2.60
N LEU A 177 -6.35 -13.67 -2.36
CA LEU A 177 -7.62 -14.25 -1.90
C LEU A 177 -8.24 -15.18 -2.95
N PRO A 178 -8.35 -14.84 -4.25
CA PRO A 178 -8.84 -15.75 -5.27
C PRO A 178 -8.00 -17.02 -5.36
N LEU A 179 -6.66 -16.88 -5.36
CA LEU A 179 -5.74 -18.01 -5.44
C LEU A 179 -5.83 -18.91 -4.21
N SER A 180 -5.85 -18.32 -3.01
CA SER A 180 -6.02 -19.05 -1.75
C SER A 180 -7.37 -19.78 -1.66
N SER A 181 -8.42 -19.19 -2.22
CA SER A 181 -9.74 -19.83 -2.32
C SER A 181 -9.71 -21.03 -3.25
N SER A 182 -9.08 -20.91 -4.42
CA SER A 182 -8.96 -22.01 -5.40
C SER A 182 -8.12 -23.17 -4.85
N LEU A 183 -7.11 -22.89 -4.05
CA LEU A 183 -6.22 -23.88 -3.45
C LEU A 183 -6.64 -24.35 -2.06
N ARG A 184 -7.85 -24.02 -1.61
CA ARG A 184 -8.35 -24.35 -0.25
C ARG A 184 -8.28 -25.84 0.06
N GLY A 185 -8.53 -26.70 -0.95
CA GLY A 185 -8.48 -28.16 -0.78
C GLY A 185 -7.11 -28.72 -0.38
N TRP A 186 -6.04 -27.96 -0.57
CA TRP A 186 -4.66 -28.36 -0.21
C TRP A 186 -4.28 -27.94 1.23
N GLY A 187 -5.20 -27.39 2.00
CA GLY A 187 -4.96 -26.99 3.38
C GLY A 187 -3.80 -25.98 3.52
N GLN A 188 -2.86 -26.28 4.40
CA GLN A 188 -1.69 -25.39 4.65
C GLN A 188 -0.78 -25.24 3.42
N TRP A 189 -0.64 -26.26 2.60
CA TRP A 189 0.12 -26.19 1.35
C TRP A 189 -0.51 -25.26 0.33
N GLY A 190 -1.84 -25.20 0.29
CA GLY A 190 -2.57 -24.23 -0.54
C GLY A 190 -2.29 -22.79 -0.12
N VAL A 191 -2.24 -22.52 1.19
CA VAL A 191 -1.87 -21.20 1.73
C VAL A 191 -0.41 -20.85 1.40
N PHE A 192 0.51 -21.80 1.61
CA PHE A 192 1.93 -21.63 1.27
C PHE A 192 2.10 -21.26 -0.21
N LEU A 193 1.52 -22.05 -1.09
CA LEU A 193 1.64 -21.86 -2.54
C LEU A 193 1.01 -20.53 -2.98
N SER A 194 -0.14 -20.18 -2.41
CA SER A 194 -0.79 -18.88 -2.69
C SER A 194 0.10 -17.70 -2.30
N LEU A 195 0.73 -17.72 -1.13
CA LEU A 195 1.67 -16.69 -0.71
C LEU A 195 2.92 -16.67 -1.60
N ALA A 196 3.52 -17.83 -1.86
CA ALA A 196 4.72 -17.93 -2.69
C ALA A 196 4.47 -17.37 -4.10
N LEU A 197 3.39 -17.78 -4.76
CA LEU A 197 3.05 -17.31 -6.11
C LEU A 197 2.70 -15.81 -6.11
N THR A 198 1.93 -15.34 -5.12
CA THR A 198 1.53 -13.92 -5.02
C THR A 198 2.75 -13.03 -4.87
N PHE A 199 3.65 -13.32 -3.93
CA PHE A 199 4.82 -12.50 -3.69
C PHE A 199 5.88 -12.64 -4.77
N THR A 200 6.04 -13.84 -5.38
CA THR A 200 6.91 -14.01 -6.56
C THR A 200 6.39 -13.17 -7.73
N GLY A 201 5.09 -13.20 -8.00
CA GLY A 201 4.47 -12.37 -9.04
C GLY A 201 4.67 -10.87 -8.78
N LEU A 202 4.51 -10.42 -7.53
CA LEU A 202 4.79 -9.04 -7.13
C LEU A 202 6.27 -8.68 -7.32
N GLY A 203 7.18 -9.60 -6.98
CA GLY A 203 8.62 -9.42 -7.21
C GLY A 203 8.93 -9.23 -8.71
N ILE A 204 8.42 -10.09 -9.58
CA ILE A 204 8.59 -9.99 -11.04
C ILE A 204 8.02 -8.67 -11.59
N TRP A 205 6.92 -8.19 -11.02
CA TRP A 205 6.36 -6.89 -11.40
C TRP A 205 7.30 -5.72 -11.06
N HIS A 206 8.07 -5.81 -9.97
CA HIS A 206 9.05 -4.79 -9.60
C HIS A 206 10.27 -4.74 -10.51
N GLY A 207 10.61 -5.85 -11.18
CA GLY A 207 11.75 -5.88 -12.11
C GLY A 207 11.93 -7.22 -12.82
N ALA A 208 12.52 -7.18 -14.01
CA ALA A 208 12.69 -8.34 -14.89
C ALA A 208 13.82 -9.30 -14.50
N GLY A 209 14.59 -9.01 -13.44
CA GLY A 209 15.72 -9.85 -13.00
C GLY A 209 15.29 -11.00 -12.09
N TRP A 210 16.00 -12.14 -12.13
CA TRP A 210 15.79 -13.26 -11.22
C TRP A 210 15.87 -12.90 -9.74
N ASN A 211 16.68 -11.90 -9.38
CA ASN A 211 16.79 -11.36 -8.04
C ASN A 211 15.44 -10.88 -7.50
N PHE A 212 14.59 -10.27 -8.33
CA PHE A 212 13.26 -9.83 -7.93
C PHE A 212 12.30 -11.00 -7.69
N ALA A 213 12.35 -12.03 -8.54
CA ALA A 213 11.54 -13.24 -8.35
C ALA A 213 11.94 -13.97 -7.05
N VAL A 214 13.26 -14.14 -6.82
CA VAL A 214 13.79 -14.78 -5.60
C VAL A 214 13.44 -13.94 -4.36
N TYR A 215 13.57 -12.62 -4.41
CA TYR A 215 13.19 -11.73 -3.33
C TYR A 215 11.70 -11.89 -2.98
N GLY A 216 10.82 -11.88 -3.99
CA GLY A 216 9.39 -12.11 -3.80
C GLY A 216 9.10 -13.46 -3.17
N LEU A 217 9.72 -14.55 -3.66
CA LEU A 217 9.56 -15.88 -3.09
C LEU A 217 9.97 -15.93 -1.61
N ILE A 218 11.11 -15.34 -1.26
CA ILE A 218 11.59 -15.26 0.13
C ILE A 218 10.56 -14.53 1.01
N GLN A 219 9.97 -13.42 0.55
CA GLN A 219 8.94 -12.70 1.30
C GLN A 219 7.71 -13.59 1.56
N GLY A 220 7.24 -14.31 0.55
CA GLY A 220 6.13 -15.26 0.69
C GLY A 220 6.41 -16.36 1.72
N VAL A 221 7.62 -16.92 1.70
CA VAL A 221 8.07 -17.96 2.66
C VAL A 221 8.14 -17.40 4.09
N ILE A 222 8.72 -16.21 4.27
CA ILE A 222 8.83 -15.58 5.60
C ILE A 222 7.44 -15.28 6.18
N ILE A 223 6.51 -14.77 5.37
CA ILE A 223 5.13 -14.48 5.80
C ILE A 223 4.43 -15.79 6.21
N PHE A 224 4.61 -16.87 5.44
CA PHE A 224 4.03 -18.16 5.79
C PHE A 224 4.58 -18.68 7.13
N HIS A 225 5.89 -18.65 7.35
CA HIS A 225 6.51 -19.04 8.62
C HIS A 225 6.08 -18.18 9.80
N GLY A 226 6.02 -16.86 9.61
CA GLY A 226 5.60 -15.91 10.64
C GLY A 226 4.17 -16.12 11.15
N ARG A 227 3.30 -16.81 10.40
CA ARG A 227 1.96 -17.20 10.84
C ARG A 227 1.97 -18.30 11.91
N SER A 228 3.01 -19.13 11.91
CA SER A 228 3.13 -20.29 12.80
C SER A 228 3.84 -19.97 14.14
N VAL A 229 4.43 -18.78 14.26
CA VAL A 229 5.15 -18.36 15.47
C VAL A 229 4.30 -17.32 16.22
N PRO A 230 3.69 -17.68 17.37
CA PRO A 230 3.04 -16.70 18.24
C PRO A 230 4.11 -15.77 18.80
N LEU A 231 4.20 -14.55 18.30
CA LEU A 231 5.09 -13.55 18.88
C LEU A 231 4.54 -13.13 20.24
N HIS A 232 5.35 -13.38 21.26
CA HIS A 232 5.08 -12.89 22.60
C HIS A 232 5.15 -11.36 22.59
N GLN A 233 3.98 -10.71 22.53
CA GLN A 233 3.90 -9.25 22.57
C GLN A 233 4.36 -8.74 23.93
N PRO A 234 5.41 -7.91 24.01
CA PRO A 234 5.81 -7.33 25.29
C PRO A 234 4.66 -6.49 25.87
N PRO A 235 4.42 -6.54 27.19
CA PRO A 235 3.27 -5.91 27.86
C PRO A 235 3.13 -4.41 27.57
N LEU A 236 4.24 -3.69 27.38
CA LEU A 236 4.25 -2.25 27.08
C LEU A 236 3.63 -1.90 25.73
N LEU A 237 3.72 -2.80 24.76
CA LEU A 237 3.15 -2.55 23.43
C LEU A 237 1.65 -2.84 23.36
N ARG A 238 1.12 -3.76 24.21
CA ARG A 238 -0.34 -3.94 24.39
C ARG A 238 -1.00 -2.67 24.88
N CYS A 239 -0.33 -1.95 25.80
CA CYS A 239 -0.85 -0.69 26.34
C CYS A 239 -0.91 0.41 25.27
N ALA A 240 0.13 0.54 24.42
CA ALA A 240 0.16 1.53 23.34
C ALA A 240 -0.92 1.27 22.27
N LEU A 241 -1.11 0.00 21.88
CA LEU A 241 -2.12 -0.39 20.89
C LEU A 241 -3.56 -0.27 21.44
N GLN A 242 -3.78 -0.43 22.76
CA GLN A 242 -5.06 -0.19 23.40
C GLN A 242 -5.41 1.30 23.49
N LEU A 243 -4.41 2.16 23.65
CA LEU A 243 -4.62 3.62 23.65
C LEU A 243 -5.02 4.13 22.26
N GLU A 244 -4.34 3.67 21.19
CA GLU A 244 -4.70 4.00 19.81
C GLU A 244 -6.10 3.45 19.41
N GLY A 245 -6.46 2.26 19.87
CA GLY A 245 -7.78 1.64 19.62
C GLY A 245 -8.94 2.35 20.35
N ASN A 246 -8.66 3.08 21.43
CA ASN A 246 -9.66 3.87 22.16
C ASN A 246 -9.87 5.27 21.57
N GLU A 247 -8.85 5.88 20.96
CA GLU A 247 -9.02 7.14 20.22
C GLU A 247 -9.92 6.97 18.99
N HIS A 248 -9.83 5.84 18.28
CA HIS A 248 -10.74 5.55 17.17
C HIS A 248 -12.17 5.17 17.59
N ARG A 249 -12.39 4.72 18.83
CA ARG A 249 -13.75 4.44 19.37
C ARG A 249 -14.46 5.67 19.90
N ASN A 250 -13.74 6.70 20.30
CA ASN A 250 -14.30 7.94 20.81
C ASN A 250 -14.62 8.99 19.72
N ALA A 251 -14.23 8.74 18.47
CA ALA A 251 -14.80 9.44 17.31
C ALA A 251 -16.20 8.86 17.08
N GLY A 252 -17.24 9.61 17.49
CA GLY A 252 -18.64 9.19 17.53
C GLY A 252 -19.18 8.56 16.25
N PRO A 253 -20.37 7.94 16.31
CA PRO A 253 -20.89 7.10 15.24
C PRO A 253 -21.15 7.94 13.97
N GLN A 254 -20.31 7.82 12.99
CA GLN A 254 -20.68 8.18 11.62
C GLN A 254 -21.72 7.16 11.18
N GLN A 255 -22.93 7.65 10.94
CA GLN A 255 -24.06 6.89 10.41
C GLN A 255 -23.64 6.20 9.12
N HIS A 256 -23.33 4.90 9.23
CA HIS A 256 -23.20 4.02 8.08
C HIS A 256 -24.59 3.67 7.57
N CYS A 257 -25.05 4.43 6.58
CA CYS A 257 -26.16 4.02 5.73
C CYS A 257 -25.73 2.75 4.97
N GLY A 258 -26.37 1.63 5.29
CA GLY A 258 -26.58 0.43 4.48
C GLY A 258 -25.44 -0.13 3.65
N ARG A 259 -24.29 -0.43 4.22
CA ARG A 259 -23.26 -1.20 3.51
C ARG A 259 -23.62 -2.69 3.55
N LYS A 260 -23.98 -3.29 2.39
CA LYS A 260 -24.01 -4.74 2.24
C LYS A 260 -22.66 -5.31 2.68
N ARG A 261 -22.67 -6.37 3.51
CA ARG A 261 -21.46 -7.06 3.97
C ARG A 261 -20.64 -7.51 2.74
N THR A 262 -19.58 -6.81 2.43
CA THR A 262 -18.67 -7.17 1.36
C THR A 262 -17.73 -8.29 1.82
N ARG A 263 -17.20 -9.05 0.86
CA ARG A 263 -16.22 -10.14 1.05
C ARG A 263 -14.98 -9.73 1.86
N THR A 264 -14.70 -8.43 1.95
CA THR A 264 -13.66 -7.81 2.79
C THR A 264 -13.84 -8.07 4.28
N ASP A 265 -15.09 -8.15 4.79
CA ASP A 265 -15.33 -8.45 6.20
C ASP A 265 -15.01 -9.91 6.56
N ILE A 266 -15.09 -10.81 5.58
CA ILE A 266 -14.71 -12.22 5.75
C ILE A 266 -13.18 -12.37 5.77
N GLY A 267 -12.48 -11.59 4.96
CA GLY A 267 -11.01 -11.55 4.93
C GLY A 267 -10.40 -11.01 6.23
N LEU A 268 -11.00 -9.98 6.82
CA LEU A 268 -10.58 -9.42 8.09
C LEU A 268 -10.73 -10.42 9.26
N ARG A 269 -11.77 -11.25 9.27
CA ARG A 269 -11.92 -12.31 10.28
C ARG A 269 -10.86 -13.40 10.18
N ILE A 270 -10.39 -13.75 8.97
CA ILE A 270 -9.34 -14.76 8.80
C ILE A 270 -7.99 -14.26 9.39
N PHE A 271 -7.75 -12.95 9.40
CA PHE A 271 -6.56 -12.37 10.02
C PHE A 271 -6.71 -12.09 11.54
N HIS A 272 -7.95 -12.03 12.06
CA HIS A 272 -8.21 -11.76 13.48
C HIS A 272 -8.44 -13.01 14.35
N VAL A 273 -8.75 -14.17 13.77
CA VAL A 273 -9.08 -15.40 14.52
C VAL A 273 -7.86 -16.22 14.93
N GLN A 274 -6.64 -15.80 14.56
CA GLN A 274 -5.38 -16.49 14.93
C GLN A 274 -4.27 -15.52 15.37
N ALA A 275 -4.62 -14.45 16.09
CA ALA A 275 -3.66 -13.64 16.84
C ALA A 275 -3.84 -13.89 18.33
#